data_aa44d3f760e2075f32b9a593760b3344
#
_entry.id   aa44d3f760e2075f32b9a593760b3344
#
_cell.length_a   1.000
_cell.length_b   1.000
_cell.length_c   1.000
_cell.angle_alpha   90.00
_cell.angle_beta   90.00
_cell.angle_gamma   90.00
#
_symmetry.space_group_name_H-M   'P 1'
#
loop_
_entity.id
_entity.type
_entity.pdbx_description
1 polymer ?
#
loop_
_entity_poly.entity_id
_entity_poly.type
_entity_poly.pdbx_seq_one_letter_code
_entity_poly.pdbx_strand_id
1 'polypeptide(L)'
;MTSGHRPLAFLVILLATACTSCSSFIPTSGPKLADIIQSPEIRVQNVPAPTEGFALVRIDGTTAEKLSVQDEPPRFGPGDLDRPQTAIGVGVGDVLQVTIFETGSGGLFIPSDAGSRPGNFVALPPQQVGQDGAITVPWAGRIATVGRTPITIQAEIEGRLAKRALEPQVVVSFAERHANELSILGEVGAATRFSMDASGERILGAIARAGGPRFPAYESLVTLQRHGAAETSLLSEIATDPRQNIAMQSGDVVYVAHEPRYFLAIGATGQTTTLSQLDRRFPFGDRVLDLADALAKAGGLQDDRANARAVFLYRYETHATLERLGLQVPASLSAKVPTIYAVDLTDPSGFFLCNRVAMRNGDTIYVANAPSTNLQKILNLFLPFTESANFVRTTFH
;
A
#
# COMPACT_ATOMS: atom_id res chain seq x y z
N MET A 1 -6.51 82.48 17.53
CA MET A 1 -6.30 81.29 18.34
C MET A 1 -6.57 80.09 17.42
N THR A 2 -5.59 79.70 16.66
CA THR A 2 -5.63 78.48 15.76
C THR A 2 -4.23 77.88 15.66
N SER A 3 -3.90 76.99 16.55
CA SER A 3 -2.66 76.22 16.43
C SER A 3 -2.74 74.99 17.37
N GLY A 4 -3.01 73.78 16.84
CA GLY A 4 -2.98 72.60 17.68
C GLY A 4 -3.10 71.27 17.00
N HIS A 5 -3.41 71.17 15.70
CA HIS A 5 -3.69 69.85 15.08
C HIS A 5 -2.67 69.33 14.04
N ARG A 6 -1.58 70.03 13.81
CA ARG A 6 -0.58 69.65 12.79
C ARG A 6 0.40 68.51 13.21
N PRO A 7 0.81 68.34 14.48
CA PRO A 7 1.76 67.27 14.82
C PRO A 7 1.15 65.89 14.80
N LEU A 8 -0.18 65.72 15.05
CA LEU A 8 -0.83 64.41 15.09
C LEU A 8 -0.98 63.80 13.70
N ALA A 9 -1.27 64.64 12.68
CA ALA A 9 -1.39 64.21 11.29
C ALA A 9 -0.03 63.69 10.73
N PHE A 10 1.06 64.36 11.07
CA PHE A 10 2.41 63.98 10.66
C PHE A 10 2.85 62.67 11.33
N LEU A 11 2.49 62.46 12.60
CA LEU A 11 2.81 61.23 13.33
C LEU A 11 2.03 60.02 12.74
N VAL A 12 0.78 60.19 12.34
CA VAL A 12 -0.04 59.14 11.71
C VAL A 12 0.48 58.77 10.32
N ILE A 13 0.92 59.76 9.53
CA ILE A 13 1.50 59.53 8.20
C ILE A 13 2.86 58.83 8.32
N LEU A 14 3.70 59.19 9.30
CA LEU A 14 4.99 58.56 9.53
C LEU A 14 4.83 57.10 10.02
N LEU A 15 3.81 56.84 10.85
CA LEU A 15 3.46 55.47 11.29
C LEU A 15 2.94 54.61 10.14
N ALA A 16 2.14 55.19 9.22
CA ALA A 16 1.61 54.52 8.06
C ALA A 16 2.70 54.12 7.05
N THR A 17 3.72 54.96 6.85
CA THR A 17 4.85 54.64 5.94
C THR A 17 5.84 53.64 6.55
N ALA A 18 5.99 53.61 7.87
CA ALA A 18 6.81 52.59 8.55
C ALA A 18 6.20 51.19 8.48
N CYS A 19 4.87 51.06 8.41
CA CYS A 19 4.19 49.77 8.34
C CYS A 19 4.35 49.04 6.99
N THR A 20 4.64 49.75 5.90
CA THR A 20 4.78 49.14 4.57
C THR A 20 6.12 48.42 4.35
N SER A 21 7.18 48.77 5.10
CA SER A 21 8.50 48.14 4.99
C SER A 21 8.76 47.00 5.99
N CYS A 22 7.92 46.83 7.01
CA CYS A 22 8.13 45.82 8.06
C CYS A 22 7.62 44.41 7.71
N SER A 23 6.95 44.22 6.58
CA SER A 23 6.38 42.89 6.24
C SER A 23 7.44 41.80 5.95
N SER A 24 8.69 42.20 5.70
CA SER A 24 9.79 41.27 5.40
C SER A 24 10.47 40.69 6.64
N PHE A 25 10.27 41.26 7.84
CA PHE A 25 10.90 40.81 9.09
C PHE A 25 10.03 39.90 9.95
N ILE A 26 8.77 39.69 9.58
CA ILE A 26 7.87 38.87 10.38
C ILE A 26 8.01 37.40 9.94
N PRO A 27 8.38 36.49 10.87
CA PRO A 27 8.51 35.08 10.52
C PRO A 27 7.17 34.50 10.07
N THR A 28 7.16 33.86 8.91
CA THR A 28 6.01 33.10 8.36
C THR A 28 6.27 31.62 8.45
N SER A 29 5.23 30.83 8.62
CA SER A 29 5.34 29.36 8.68
C SER A 29 5.58 28.69 7.32
N GLY A 30 5.84 29.47 6.26
CA GLY A 30 6.10 28.99 4.91
C GLY A 30 6.11 30.13 3.89
N PRO A 31 6.27 29.83 2.60
CA PRO A 31 6.31 30.82 1.54
C PRO A 31 5.00 31.62 1.45
N LYS A 32 5.07 32.92 1.09
CA LYS A 32 3.88 33.72 0.84
C LYS A 32 3.26 33.35 -0.52
N LEU A 33 1.97 33.64 -0.70
CA LEU A 33 1.29 33.46 -1.98
C LEU A 33 2.04 34.14 -3.14
N ALA A 34 2.53 35.41 -2.89
CA ALA A 34 3.29 36.15 -3.88
C ALA A 34 4.60 35.45 -4.27
N ASP A 35 5.30 34.85 -3.30
CA ASP A 35 6.56 34.14 -3.55
C ASP A 35 6.33 32.88 -4.41
N ILE A 36 5.21 32.19 -4.23
CA ILE A 36 4.83 31.01 -5.02
C ILE A 36 4.40 31.40 -6.44
N ILE A 37 3.60 32.48 -6.58
CA ILE A 37 3.09 32.94 -7.89
C ILE A 37 4.15 33.71 -8.68
N GLN A 38 5.04 34.45 -8.02
CA GLN A 38 6.09 35.25 -8.68
C GLN A 38 7.38 34.47 -8.93
N SER A 39 7.52 33.30 -8.38
CA SER A 39 8.61 32.33 -8.71
C SER A 39 8.13 31.34 -9.73
N PRO A 40 7.63 31.76 -10.91
CA PRO A 40 7.08 30.83 -11.84
C PRO A 40 8.20 30.26 -12.68
N GLU A 41 7.94 29.05 -13.06
CA GLU A 41 8.42 28.50 -14.31
C GLU A 41 9.86 28.00 -14.28
N ILE A 42 9.94 26.81 -14.77
CA ILE A 42 11.05 26.27 -15.53
C ILE A 42 11.61 27.39 -16.45
N ARG A 43 12.30 28.37 -15.87
CA ARG A 43 13.19 29.24 -16.62
C ARG A 43 14.54 28.57 -16.66
N VAL A 44 14.76 27.81 -17.74
CA VAL A 44 16.10 27.44 -18.18
C VAL A 44 16.82 28.72 -18.60
N GLN A 45 17.41 29.43 -17.67
CA GLN A 45 18.44 30.43 -17.94
C GLN A 45 19.57 30.26 -16.94
N ASN A 46 20.75 30.01 -17.49
CA ASN A 46 22.08 29.93 -16.89
C ASN A 46 22.22 30.70 -15.57
N VAL A 47 21.93 30.06 -14.43
CA VAL A 47 22.36 30.45 -13.12
C VAL A 47 22.79 29.20 -12.37
N PRO A 48 23.99 29.15 -11.81
CA PRO A 48 24.41 28.05 -10.94
C PRO A 48 23.77 28.27 -9.56
N ALA A 49 22.60 27.72 -9.33
CA ALA A 49 22.02 27.67 -8.00
C ALA A 49 21.18 26.39 -7.86
N PRO A 50 21.20 25.72 -6.69
CA PRO A 50 20.44 24.52 -6.42
C PRO A 50 18.99 24.88 -6.06
N THR A 51 18.24 25.44 -6.98
CA THR A 51 16.80 25.57 -6.85
C THR A 51 16.21 24.72 -7.96
N GLU A 52 15.71 23.55 -7.59
CA GLU A 52 14.92 22.72 -8.48
C GLU A 52 13.75 23.57 -8.98
N GLY A 53 13.66 23.82 -10.29
CA GLY A 53 12.50 24.46 -10.89
C GLY A 53 11.26 23.59 -10.65
N PHE A 54 10.13 24.22 -10.39
CA PHE A 54 8.86 23.52 -10.20
C PHE A 54 7.83 23.99 -11.22
N ALA A 55 6.87 23.11 -11.54
CA ALA A 55 5.70 23.45 -12.31
C ALA A 55 4.60 24.01 -11.39
N LEU A 56 3.98 25.14 -11.77
CA LEU A 56 2.81 25.67 -11.08
C LEU A 56 1.57 25.46 -11.94
N VAL A 57 0.58 24.76 -11.41
CA VAL A 57 -0.65 24.39 -12.10
C VAL A 57 -1.85 24.88 -11.31
N ARG A 58 -2.73 25.65 -11.94
CA ARG A 58 -4.01 26.00 -11.33
C ARG A 58 -5.01 24.86 -11.50
N ILE A 59 -5.70 24.48 -10.43
CA ILE A 59 -6.77 23.49 -10.48
C ILE A 59 -8.03 24.17 -11.04
N ASP A 60 -8.38 23.81 -12.25
CA ASP A 60 -9.64 24.13 -12.91
C ASP A 60 -10.40 22.83 -13.24
N GLY A 61 -11.55 22.93 -13.90
CA GLY A 61 -12.39 21.77 -14.24
C GLY A 61 -11.65 20.71 -15.06
N THR A 62 -10.82 21.15 -16.02
CA THR A 62 -10.07 20.24 -16.91
C THR A 62 -8.89 19.60 -16.20
N THR A 63 -8.19 20.37 -15.37
CA THR A 63 -7.10 19.87 -14.54
C THR A 63 -7.59 18.89 -13.49
N ALA A 64 -8.70 19.20 -12.80
CA ALA A 64 -9.31 18.32 -11.81
C ALA A 64 -9.76 16.97 -12.43
N GLU A 65 -10.30 16.99 -13.64
CA GLU A 65 -10.67 15.78 -14.38
C GLU A 65 -9.45 14.91 -14.67
N LYS A 66 -8.35 15.50 -15.13
CA LYS A 66 -7.11 14.77 -15.42
C LYS A 66 -6.43 14.25 -14.13
N LEU A 67 -6.61 14.94 -13.01
CA LEU A 67 -6.09 14.54 -11.70
C LEU A 67 -6.99 13.55 -10.95
N SER A 68 -8.22 13.32 -11.41
CA SER A 68 -9.12 12.31 -10.83
C SER A 68 -8.68 10.88 -11.14
N VAL A 69 -7.87 10.71 -12.19
CA VAL A 69 -7.28 9.42 -12.55
C VAL A 69 -6.18 9.08 -11.54
N GLN A 70 -6.43 8.07 -10.73
CA GLN A 70 -5.43 7.51 -9.84
C GLN A 70 -4.36 6.76 -10.65
N ASP A 71 -3.15 6.68 -10.11
CA ASP A 71 -2.15 5.77 -10.62
C ASP A 71 -2.69 4.35 -10.53
N GLU A 72 -2.53 3.56 -11.57
CA GLU A 72 -2.95 2.17 -11.54
C GLU A 72 -2.21 1.45 -10.40
N PRO A 73 -2.95 0.78 -9.51
CA PRO A 73 -2.31 0.02 -8.45
C PRO A 73 -1.49 -1.13 -9.05
N PRO A 74 -0.43 -1.55 -8.38
CA PRO A 74 0.35 -2.69 -8.84
C PRO A 74 -0.55 -3.93 -8.94
N ARG A 75 -0.42 -4.65 -10.06
CA ARG A 75 -1.15 -5.87 -10.39
C ARG A 75 -0.18 -6.92 -10.90
N PHE A 76 -0.52 -8.19 -10.72
CA PHE A 76 0.21 -9.25 -11.39
C PHE A 76 0.06 -9.12 -12.90
N GLY A 77 1.17 -9.20 -13.61
CA GLY A 77 1.18 -9.08 -15.06
C GLY A 77 0.49 -10.27 -15.74
N PRO A 78 0.09 -10.14 -17.01
CA PRO A 78 -0.37 -11.25 -17.83
C PRO A 78 0.85 -12.12 -18.19
N GLY A 79 1.22 -13.07 -17.34
CA GLY A 79 2.43 -13.83 -17.52
C GLY A 79 2.31 -15.30 -17.13
N ASP A 80 3.45 -15.95 -17.02
CA ASP A 80 3.62 -17.37 -16.65
C ASP A 80 3.04 -17.74 -15.28
N LEU A 81 2.61 -16.78 -14.49
CA LEU A 81 2.06 -16.99 -13.16
C LEU A 81 0.68 -17.66 -13.19
N ASP A 82 -0.11 -17.52 -14.25
CA ASP A 82 -1.48 -18.06 -14.35
C ASP A 82 -1.55 -19.42 -15.06
N ARG A 83 -0.44 -20.16 -15.11
CA ARG A 83 -0.49 -21.51 -15.68
C ARG A 83 -1.36 -22.39 -14.78
N PRO A 84 -2.31 -23.15 -15.36
CA PRO A 84 -3.13 -24.07 -14.60
C PRO A 84 -2.22 -25.08 -13.91
N GLN A 85 -2.52 -25.35 -12.64
CA GLN A 85 -1.78 -26.31 -11.84
C GLN A 85 -1.92 -27.69 -12.46
N THR A 86 -0.79 -28.32 -12.76
CA THR A 86 -0.72 -29.74 -13.04
C THR A 86 -1.18 -30.49 -11.76
N ALA A 87 -1.93 -31.59 -11.92
CA ALA A 87 -2.39 -32.39 -10.80
C ALA A 87 -1.25 -32.60 -9.78
N ILE A 88 -1.54 -32.34 -8.50
CA ILE A 88 -0.55 -32.45 -7.43
C ILE A 88 -0.15 -33.95 -7.30
N GLY A 89 1.01 -34.27 -7.85
CA GLY A 89 1.61 -35.57 -7.75
C GLY A 89 2.41 -35.76 -6.45
N VAL A 90 2.80 -36.98 -6.19
CA VAL A 90 3.76 -37.33 -5.15
C VAL A 90 5.11 -36.69 -5.45
N GLY A 91 5.75 -36.14 -4.46
CA GLY A 91 7.09 -35.54 -4.56
C GLY A 91 8.10 -36.21 -3.65
N VAL A 92 9.38 -35.81 -3.82
CA VAL A 92 10.46 -36.23 -2.93
C VAL A 92 10.21 -35.66 -1.54
N GLY A 93 10.34 -36.52 -0.52
CA GLY A 93 10.08 -36.14 0.88
C GLY A 93 8.68 -36.47 1.37
N ASP A 94 7.70 -36.69 0.50
CA ASP A 94 6.36 -37.12 0.91
C ASP A 94 6.44 -38.51 1.58
N VAL A 95 5.56 -38.76 2.54
CA VAL A 95 5.44 -40.04 3.22
C VAL A 95 4.15 -40.72 2.75
N LEU A 96 4.29 -41.87 2.14
CA LEU A 96 3.18 -42.70 1.63
C LEU A 96 2.86 -43.87 2.56
N GLN A 97 1.58 -44.10 2.77
CA GLN A 97 1.03 -45.30 3.41
C GLN A 97 0.44 -46.19 2.34
N VAL A 98 0.92 -47.44 2.28
CA VAL A 98 0.40 -48.47 1.38
C VAL A 98 -0.31 -49.53 2.19
N THR A 99 -1.56 -49.81 1.85
CA THR A 99 -2.35 -50.90 2.44
C THR A 99 -2.75 -51.88 1.34
N ILE A 100 -2.49 -53.15 1.55
CA ILE A 100 -2.76 -54.24 0.59
C ILE A 100 -3.85 -55.12 1.16
N PHE A 101 -4.90 -55.33 0.41
CA PHE A 101 -6.01 -56.22 0.70
C PHE A 101 -5.91 -57.45 -0.18
N GLU A 102 -6.26 -58.64 0.38
CA GLU A 102 -6.38 -59.88 -0.37
C GLU A 102 -7.77 -60.48 -0.12
N THR A 103 -8.33 -61.13 -1.15
CA THR A 103 -9.72 -61.66 -1.11
C THR A 103 -9.90 -62.85 -0.17
N GLY A 104 -8.84 -63.59 0.20
CA GLY A 104 -8.90 -64.78 1.05
C GLY A 104 -7.69 -64.96 1.95
N SER A 105 -7.84 -65.88 2.97
CA SER A 105 -6.74 -66.35 3.78
C SER A 105 -5.90 -67.36 2.98
N GLY A 106 -4.57 -67.34 3.20
CA GLY A 106 -3.62 -68.24 2.47
C GLY A 106 -3.02 -67.56 1.25
N GLY A 107 -3.18 -66.22 1.15
CA GLY A 107 -2.50 -65.37 0.17
C GLY A 107 -1.06 -65.05 0.54
N LEU A 108 -0.45 -64.14 -0.24
CA LEU A 108 0.95 -63.75 -0.08
C LEU A 108 1.23 -62.99 1.22
N PHE A 109 0.27 -62.14 1.64
CA PHE A 109 0.40 -61.26 2.80
C PHE A 109 -0.41 -61.72 4.02
N ILE A 110 -1.38 -62.64 3.83
CA ILE A 110 -2.27 -63.12 4.87
C ILE A 110 -2.12 -64.65 4.98
N PRO A 111 -1.44 -65.16 6.03
CA PRO A 111 -1.30 -66.60 6.25
C PRO A 111 -2.65 -67.33 6.45
N SER A 112 -2.71 -68.57 6.08
CA SER A 112 -3.94 -69.38 6.21
C SER A 112 -4.37 -69.64 7.66
N ASP A 113 -3.45 -69.47 8.62
CA ASP A 113 -3.63 -69.65 10.06
C ASP A 113 -3.84 -68.33 10.81
N ALA A 114 -4.06 -67.26 10.10
CA ALA A 114 -4.16 -65.90 10.68
C ALA A 114 -5.37 -65.67 11.63
N GLY A 115 -6.24 -66.65 11.83
CA GLY A 115 -7.37 -66.62 12.75
C GLY A 115 -8.40 -65.53 12.38
N SER A 116 -9.36 -65.27 13.26
CA SER A 116 -10.40 -64.26 13.06
C SER A 116 -9.83 -62.83 13.24
N ARG A 117 -9.00 -62.35 12.32
CA ARG A 117 -8.64 -60.94 12.27
C ARG A 117 -9.76 -60.15 11.59
N PRO A 118 -10.16 -58.99 12.10
CA PRO A 118 -11.10 -58.12 11.38
C PRO A 118 -10.41 -57.55 10.14
N GLY A 119 -10.74 -58.08 8.95
CA GLY A 119 -10.26 -57.62 7.65
C GLY A 119 -9.02 -58.33 7.11
N ASN A 120 -9.06 -58.64 5.82
CA ASN A 120 -7.95 -59.28 5.09
C ASN A 120 -7.03 -58.23 4.50
N PHE A 121 -6.29 -57.51 5.34
CA PHE A 121 -5.38 -56.45 4.86
C PHE A 121 -4.07 -56.42 5.65
N VAL A 122 -3.02 -55.92 5.00
CA VAL A 122 -1.74 -55.56 5.62
C VAL A 122 -1.41 -54.11 5.31
N ALA A 123 -1.23 -53.29 6.34
CA ALA A 123 -0.71 -51.96 6.20
C ALA A 123 0.83 -52.01 6.28
N LEU A 124 1.51 -51.61 5.23
CA LEU A 124 2.97 -51.50 5.25
C LEU A 124 3.38 -50.29 6.13
N PRO A 125 4.57 -50.30 6.75
CA PRO A 125 5.08 -49.13 7.42
C PRO A 125 5.07 -47.92 6.47
N PRO A 126 4.77 -46.68 6.96
CA PRO A 126 4.89 -45.50 6.15
C PRO A 126 6.29 -45.35 5.56
N GLN A 127 6.38 -44.98 4.28
CA GLN A 127 7.65 -44.88 3.57
C GLN A 127 7.82 -43.49 3.00
N GLN A 128 8.93 -42.88 3.32
CA GLN A 128 9.33 -41.58 2.73
C GLN A 128 9.83 -41.83 1.30
N VAL A 129 9.38 -41.01 0.37
CA VAL A 129 9.87 -40.98 -1.01
C VAL A 129 11.28 -40.38 -1.00
N GLY A 130 12.27 -41.21 -1.32
CA GLY A 130 13.67 -40.83 -1.36
C GLY A 130 14.01 -39.88 -2.52
N GLN A 131 15.26 -39.45 -2.58
CA GLN A 131 15.77 -38.61 -3.70
C GLN A 131 15.73 -39.36 -5.04
N ASP A 132 15.70 -40.68 -4.99
CA ASP A 132 15.53 -41.56 -6.16
C ASP A 132 14.08 -41.59 -6.71
N GLY A 133 13.15 -40.88 -6.06
CA GLY A 133 11.77 -40.73 -6.49
C GLY A 133 10.91 -41.98 -6.40
N ALA A 134 11.24 -42.95 -5.56
CA ALA A 134 10.58 -44.22 -5.50
C ALA A 134 10.31 -44.70 -4.06
N ILE A 135 9.38 -45.60 -3.90
CA ILE A 135 9.15 -46.42 -2.68
C ILE A 135 9.42 -47.89 -2.98
N THR A 136 9.62 -48.71 -1.96
CA THR A 136 9.79 -50.14 -2.10
C THR A 136 8.62 -50.89 -1.48
N VAL A 137 7.93 -51.68 -2.29
CA VAL A 137 6.81 -52.48 -1.85
C VAL A 137 7.25 -53.98 -1.89
N PRO A 138 7.09 -54.74 -0.78
CA PRO A 138 7.43 -56.16 -0.77
C PRO A 138 6.79 -56.88 -1.94
N TRP A 139 7.53 -57.73 -2.60
CA TRP A 139 7.13 -58.54 -3.77
C TRP A 139 6.78 -57.75 -5.05
N ALA A 140 6.39 -56.48 -4.99
CA ALA A 140 6.23 -55.59 -6.15
C ALA A 140 7.54 -54.91 -6.53
N GLY A 141 8.51 -54.81 -5.59
CA GLY A 141 9.81 -54.20 -5.80
C GLY A 141 9.74 -52.65 -5.74
N ARG A 142 10.65 -52.00 -6.44
CA ARG A 142 10.78 -50.53 -6.49
C ARG A 142 9.71 -49.95 -7.42
N ILE A 143 8.95 -48.98 -6.92
CA ILE A 143 7.84 -48.28 -7.60
C ILE A 143 8.20 -46.81 -7.70
N ALA A 144 8.31 -46.26 -8.90
CA ALA A 144 8.49 -44.85 -9.14
C ALA A 144 7.20 -44.10 -8.76
N THR A 145 7.33 -43.04 -7.93
CA THR A 145 6.18 -42.33 -7.37
C THR A 145 6.16 -40.86 -7.72
N VAL A 146 7.32 -40.21 -7.91
CA VAL A 146 7.41 -38.75 -8.17
C VAL A 146 6.65 -38.36 -9.44
N GLY A 147 5.84 -37.29 -9.33
CA GLY A 147 5.01 -36.77 -10.42
C GLY A 147 3.72 -37.58 -10.69
N ARG A 148 3.49 -38.66 -9.96
CA ARG A 148 2.34 -39.55 -10.16
C ARG A 148 1.29 -39.36 -9.06
N THR A 149 0.04 -39.63 -9.40
CA THR A 149 -1.06 -39.64 -8.43
C THR A 149 -1.10 -40.93 -7.65
N PRO A 150 -1.63 -40.96 -6.41
CA PRO A 150 -1.84 -42.23 -5.66
C PRO A 150 -2.56 -43.31 -6.46
N ILE A 151 -3.57 -42.93 -7.26
CA ILE A 151 -4.34 -43.87 -8.09
C ILE A 151 -3.47 -44.59 -9.13
N THR A 152 -2.56 -43.84 -9.79
CA THR A 152 -1.66 -44.48 -10.79
C THR A 152 -0.60 -45.36 -10.14
N ILE A 153 -0.18 -45.02 -8.91
CA ILE A 153 0.74 -45.85 -8.11
C ILE A 153 0.05 -47.15 -7.65
N GLN A 154 -1.22 -47.02 -7.18
CA GLN A 154 -2.05 -48.20 -6.82
C GLN A 154 -2.13 -49.20 -7.97
N ALA A 155 -2.55 -48.73 -9.15
CA ALA A 155 -2.70 -49.60 -10.31
C ALA A 155 -1.40 -50.31 -10.70
N GLU A 156 -0.25 -49.65 -10.57
CA GLU A 156 1.05 -50.27 -10.82
C GLU A 156 1.38 -51.36 -9.79
N ILE A 157 1.16 -51.08 -8.50
CA ILE A 157 1.42 -52.07 -7.43
C ILE A 157 0.53 -53.28 -7.62
N GLU A 158 -0.77 -53.09 -7.86
CA GLU A 158 -1.74 -54.16 -8.13
C GLU A 158 -1.30 -55.04 -9.31
N GLY A 159 -0.94 -54.40 -10.45
CA GLY A 159 -0.47 -55.12 -11.63
C GLY A 159 0.79 -55.95 -11.39
N ARG A 160 1.71 -55.50 -10.54
CA ARG A 160 2.93 -56.25 -10.19
C ARG A 160 2.64 -57.40 -9.21
N LEU A 161 1.68 -57.22 -8.30
CA LEU A 161 1.28 -58.23 -7.31
C LEU A 161 0.34 -59.29 -7.87
N ALA A 162 -0.43 -59.00 -8.94
CA ALA A 162 -1.46 -59.86 -9.52
C ALA A 162 -0.99 -61.29 -9.85
N LYS A 163 0.31 -61.49 -10.09
CA LYS A 163 0.89 -62.80 -10.38
C LYS A 163 1.22 -63.63 -9.13
N ARG A 164 1.18 -63.01 -7.94
CA ARG A 164 1.67 -63.62 -6.70
C ARG A 164 0.66 -63.59 -5.56
N ALA A 165 -0.20 -62.58 -5.53
CA ALA A 165 -1.21 -62.35 -4.51
C ALA A 165 -2.60 -62.73 -5.02
N LEU A 166 -3.52 -63.07 -4.12
CA LEU A 166 -4.91 -63.46 -4.43
C LEU A 166 -5.76 -62.19 -4.60
N GLU A 167 -6.02 -61.78 -5.87
CA GLU A 167 -6.84 -60.60 -6.23
C GLU A 167 -6.48 -59.39 -5.38
N PRO A 168 -5.22 -58.94 -5.45
CA PRO A 168 -4.75 -57.87 -4.59
C PRO A 168 -5.44 -56.54 -4.94
N GLN A 169 -5.95 -55.87 -3.92
CA GLN A 169 -6.41 -54.45 -3.99
C GLN A 169 -5.47 -53.62 -3.16
N VAL A 170 -5.04 -52.49 -3.71
CA VAL A 170 -4.07 -51.63 -3.05
C VAL A 170 -4.66 -50.25 -2.83
N VAL A 171 -4.50 -49.71 -1.63
CA VAL A 171 -4.81 -48.34 -1.32
C VAL A 171 -3.51 -47.62 -0.98
N VAL A 172 -3.21 -46.53 -1.71
CA VAL A 172 -2.09 -45.63 -1.44
C VAL A 172 -2.64 -44.30 -0.98
N SER A 173 -2.22 -43.85 0.20
CA SER A 173 -2.58 -42.55 0.76
C SER A 173 -1.33 -41.81 1.23
N PHE A 174 -1.45 -40.51 1.36
CA PHE A 174 -0.42 -39.71 2.01
C PHE A 174 -0.55 -39.86 3.52
N ALA A 175 0.52 -40.26 4.19
CA ALA A 175 0.66 -40.16 5.64
C ALA A 175 1.10 -38.72 5.99
N GLU A 176 2.08 -38.16 5.26
CA GLU A 176 2.56 -36.78 5.40
C GLU A 176 2.91 -36.22 4.02
N ARG A 177 2.69 -34.93 3.84
CA ARG A 177 3.04 -34.19 2.60
C ARG A 177 4.10 -33.17 2.90
N HIS A 178 5.23 -33.20 2.22
CA HIS A 178 6.35 -32.29 2.38
C HIS A 178 6.83 -31.70 1.04
N ALA A 179 6.46 -32.30 -0.07
CA ALA A 179 6.97 -31.91 -1.38
C ALA A 179 6.22 -30.71 -2.00
N ASN A 180 4.96 -30.50 -1.64
CA ASN A 180 4.10 -29.48 -2.25
C ASN A 180 3.74 -28.38 -1.24
N GLU A 181 4.75 -27.77 -0.63
CA GLU A 181 4.55 -26.78 0.40
C GLU A 181 4.51 -25.36 -0.17
N LEU A 182 3.71 -24.51 0.48
CA LEU A 182 3.63 -23.07 0.28
C LEU A 182 4.12 -22.36 1.53
N SER A 183 4.72 -21.19 1.37
CA SER A 183 5.14 -20.32 2.47
C SER A 183 4.41 -18.99 2.40
N ILE A 184 3.75 -18.60 3.48
CA ILE A 184 3.07 -17.32 3.61
C ILE A 184 3.75 -16.54 4.74
N LEU A 185 4.29 -15.39 4.40
CA LEU A 185 5.17 -14.59 5.28
C LEU A 185 4.70 -13.14 5.34
N GLY A 186 5.21 -12.39 6.31
CA GLY A 186 5.00 -10.94 6.44
C GLY A 186 3.82 -10.59 7.33
N GLU A 187 3.07 -9.55 6.97
CA GLU A 187 2.00 -8.96 7.76
C GLU A 187 0.67 -9.72 7.63
N VAL A 188 0.70 -10.98 8.04
CA VAL A 188 -0.44 -11.90 8.14
C VAL A 188 -0.68 -12.28 9.60
N GLY A 189 -1.84 -12.88 9.90
CA GLY A 189 -2.18 -13.31 11.25
C GLY A 189 -1.13 -14.21 11.88
N ALA A 190 -0.64 -15.22 11.13
CA ALA A 190 0.47 -16.09 11.52
C ALA A 190 1.25 -16.51 10.27
N ALA A 191 2.54 -16.13 10.19
CA ALA A 191 3.40 -16.65 9.15
C ALA A 191 3.43 -18.18 9.23
N THR A 192 3.20 -18.85 8.11
CA THR A 192 3.01 -20.31 8.09
C THR A 192 3.55 -20.93 6.82
N ARG A 193 3.92 -22.20 6.93
CA ARG A 193 4.26 -23.08 5.83
C ARG A 193 3.36 -24.28 5.90
N PHE A 194 2.72 -24.64 4.81
CA PHE A 194 1.78 -25.76 4.76
C PHE A 194 1.76 -26.42 3.39
N SER A 195 1.36 -27.69 3.37
CA SER A 195 1.19 -28.44 2.14
C SER A 195 -0.10 -28.05 1.43
N MET A 196 -0.04 -27.97 0.10
CA MET A 196 -1.20 -27.71 -0.75
C MET A 196 -2.20 -28.86 -0.70
N ASP A 197 -3.49 -28.54 -0.70
CA ASP A 197 -4.55 -29.53 -0.85
C ASP A 197 -4.66 -30.03 -2.31
N ALA A 198 -5.18 -31.23 -2.49
CA ALA A 198 -5.35 -31.83 -3.82
C ALA A 198 -6.32 -31.03 -4.72
N SER A 199 -7.21 -30.25 -4.14
CA SER A 199 -8.14 -29.33 -4.84
C SER A 199 -7.45 -28.10 -5.42
N GLY A 200 -6.19 -27.87 -5.07
CA GLY A 200 -5.46 -26.67 -5.37
C GLY A 200 -5.69 -25.57 -4.33
N GLU A 201 -4.83 -24.56 -4.36
CA GLU A 201 -4.90 -23.38 -3.51
C GLU A 201 -4.74 -22.13 -4.36
N ARG A 202 -5.37 -21.04 -3.97
CA ARG A 202 -5.18 -19.72 -4.59
C ARG A 202 -4.66 -18.73 -3.58
N ILE A 203 -4.08 -17.61 -4.03
CA ILE A 203 -3.42 -16.62 -3.16
C ILE A 203 -4.32 -16.20 -2.00
N LEU A 204 -5.60 -15.86 -2.25
CA LEU A 204 -6.52 -15.43 -1.17
C LEU A 204 -6.77 -16.54 -0.15
N GLY A 205 -6.91 -17.79 -0.60
CA GLY A 205 -7.05 -18.95 0.28
C GLY A 205 -5.81 -19.17 1.14
N ALA A 206 -4.63 -19.09 0.51
CA ALA A 206 -3.36 -19.20 1.20
C ALA A 206 -3.17 -18.13 2.28
N ILE A 207 -3.49 -16.87 1.96
CA ILE A 207 -3.46 -15.76 2.94
C ILE A 207 -4.50 -15.98 4.06
N ALA A 208 -5.71 -16.46 3.73
CA ALA A 208 -6.73 -16.76 4.73
C ALA A 208 -6.29 -17.88 5.68
N ARG A 209 -5.61 -18.93 5.19
CA ARG A 209 -5.01 -20.00 6.04
C ARG A 209 -3.92 -19.48 6.96
N ALA A 210 -3.23 -18.40 6.57
CA ALA A 210 -2.26 -17.69 7.42
C ALA A 210 -2.93 -16.72 8.42
N GLY A 211 -4.24 -16.77 8.59
CA GLY A 211 -5.00 -15.92 9.51
C GLY A 211 -5.41 -14.57 8.93
N GLY A 212 -5.31 -14.39 7.62
CA GLY A 212 -5.65 -13.15 6.90
C GLY A 212 -4.60 -12.03 7.04
N PRO A 213 -4.79 -10.91 6.35
CA PRO A 213 -3.90 -9.75 6.46
C PRO A 213 -4.12 -9.03 7.81
N ARG A 214 -3.05 -8.46 8.36
CA ARG A 214 -3.10 -7.64 9.59
C ARG A 214 -3.57 -6.21 9.33
N PHE A 215 -3.41 -5.73 8.12
CA PHE A 215 -3.74 -4.37 7.70
C PHE A 215 -4.81 -4.38 6.61
N PRO A 216 -5.48 -3.26 6.36
CA PRO A 216 -6.48 -3.16 5.30
C PRO A 216 -5.93 -3.57 3.94
N ALA A 217 -6.75 -4.18 3.11
CA ALA A 217 -6.33 -4.70 1.81
C ALA A 217 -5.75 -3.63 0.86
N TYR A 218 -6.18 -2.37 1.00
CA TYR A 218 -5.67 -1.23 0.22
C TYR A 218 -4.30 -0.70 0.70
N GLU A 219 -3.77 -1.21 1.82
CA GLU A 219 -2.42 -0.94 2.34
C GLU A 219 -1.57 -2.22 2.41
N SER A 220 -2.10 -3.35 1.96
CA SER A 220 -1.42 -4.65 1.97
C SER A 220 -0.92 -4.99 0.57
N LEU A 221 0.39 -5.02 0.41
CA LEU A 221 1.07 -5.34 -0.83
C LEU A 221 1.47 -6.81 -0.81
N VAL A 222 1.03 -7.57 -1.81
CA VAL A 222 1.28 -9.02 -1.91
C VAL A 222 2.31 -9.27 -3.00
N THR A 223 3.44 -9.83 -2.62
CA THR A 223 4.49 -10.27 -3.54
C THR A 223 4.47 -11.79 -3.65
N LEU A 224 4.22 -12.31 -4.84
CA LEU A 224 4.35 -13.72 -5.18
C LEU A 224 5.74 -13.96 -5.76
N GLN A 225 6.49 -14.87 -5.12
CA GLN A 225 7.77 -15.37 -5.63
C GLN A 225 7.59 -16.79 -6.13
N ARG A 226 7.91 -17.01 -7.41
CA ARG A 226 7.77 -18.28 -8.11
C ARG A 226 8.95 -18.49 -9.07
N HIS A 227 9.67 -19.60 -8.96
CA HIS A 227 10.78 -19.97 -9.86
C HIS A 227 11.83 -18.86 -10.09
N GLY A 228 12.12 -18.07 -9.06
CA GLY A 228 13.07 -16.97 -9.13
C GLY A 228 12.54 -15.66 -9.71
N ALA A 229 11.28 -15.62 -10.17
CA ALA A 229 10.57 -14.40 -10.51
C ALA A 229 9.78 -13.89 -9.28
N ALA A 230 9.59 -12.57 -9.21
CA ALA A 230 8.77 -11.94 -8.18
C ALA A 230 7.84 -10.92 -8.83
N GLU A 231 6.56 -11.02 -8.56
CA GLU A 231 5.56 -10.05 -8.99
C GLU A 231 4.76 -9.57 -7.79
N THR A 232 4.25 -8.35 -7.89
CA THR A 232 3.60 -7.68 -6.77
C THR A 232 2.24 -7.14 -7.20
N SER A 233 1.23 -7.35 -6.35
CA SER A 233 -0.11 -6.81 -6.53
C SER A 233 -0.66 -6.29 -5.21
N LEU A 234 -1.55 -5.31 -5.28
CA LEU A 234 -2.26 -4.84 -4.10
C LEU A 234 -3.34 -5.87 -3.70
N LEU A 235 -3.44 -6.19 -2.42
CA LEU A 235 -4.40 -7.21 -1.95
C LEU A 235 -5.86 -6.84 -2.30
N SER A 236 -6.21 -5.54 -2.32
CA SER A 236 -7.53 -5.10 -2.76
C SER A 236 -7.81 -5.42 -4.23
N GLU A 237 -6.78 -5.40 -5.10
CA GLU A 237 -6.91 -5.78 -6.50
C GLU A 237 -7.09 -7.29 -6.66
N ILE A 238 -6.33 -8.07 -5.87
CA ILE A 238 -6.48 -9.54 -5.84
C ILE A 238 -7.87 -9.95 -5.36
N ALA A 239 -8.44 -9.20 -4.41
CA ALA A 239 -9.77 -9.48 -3.86
C ALA A 239 -10.92 -9.07 -4.79
N THR A 240 -10.73 -8.05 -5.63
CA THR A 240 -11.79 -7.51 -6.51
C THR A 240 -11.75 -8.06 -7.93
N ASP A 241 -10.56 -8.41 -8.45
CA ASP A 241 -10.41 -9.00 -9.78
C ASP A 241 -10.05 -10.49 -9.66
N PRO A 242 -10.97 -11.42 -10.01
CA PRO A 242 -10.71 -12.86 -9.94
C PRO A 242 -9.47 -13.32 -10.74
N ARG A 243 -9.06 -12.58 -11.77
CA ARG A 243 -7.87 -12.89 -12.58
C ARG A 243 -6.58 -12.65 -11.82
N GLN A 244 -6.60 -11.78 -10.79
CA GLN A 244 -5.47 -11.53 -9.91
C GLN A 244 -5.35 -12.57 -8.79
N ASN A 245 -6.41 -13.33 -8.51
CA ASN A 245 -6.37 -14.42 -7.54
C ASN A 245 -5.75 -15.68 -8.15
N ILE A 246 -4.45 -15.65 -8.36
CA ILE A 246 -3.65 -16.64 -9.07
C ILE A 246 -3.63 -17.97 -8.33
N ALA A 247 -3.63 -19.09 -9.07
CA ALA A 247 -3.45 -20.43 -8.54
C ALA A 247 -2.00 -20.60 -8.04
N MET A 248 -1.85 -21.12 -6.83
CA MET A 248 -0.57 -21.38 -6.19
C MET A 248 0.08 -22.64 -6.76
N GLN A 249 1.41 -22.66 -6.75
CA GLN A 249 2.23 -23.82 -7.15
C GLN A 249 3.18 -24.21 -6.02
N SER A 250 3.63 -25.46 -6.07
CA SER A 250 4.62 -25.99 -5.12
C SER A 250 5.87 -25.10 -5.09
N GLY A 251 6.30 -24.74 -3.89
CA GLY A 251 7.48 -23.92 -3.67
C GLY A 251 7.23 -22.41 -3.74
N ASP A 252 5.98 -21.97 -3.99
CA ASP A 252 5.65 -20.55 -3.97
C ASP A 252 5.84 -19.94 -2.60
N VAL A 253 6.31 -18.71 -2.60
CA VAL A 253 6.39 -17.85 -1.41
C VAL A 253 5.53 -16.62 -1.63
N VAL A 254 4.58 -16.41 -0.74
CA VAL A 254 3.76 -15.20 -0.68
C VAL A 254 4.25 -14.34 0.48
N TYR A 255 4.67 -13.14 0.17
CA TYR A 255 5.06 -12.15 1.16
C TYR A 255 4.06 -10.98 1.20
N VAL A 256 3.44 -10.75 2.34
CA VAL A 256 2.50 -9.65 2.55
C VAL A 256 3.22 -8.53 3.28
N ALA A 257 3.34 -7.37 2.64
CA ALA A 257 3.94 -6.17 3.22
C ALA A 257 2.87 -5.12 3.56
N HIS A 258 3.09 -4.36 4.62
CA HIS A 258 2.28 -3.17 4.90
C HIS A 258 2.93 -1.94 4.26
N GLU A 259 2.20 -1.27 3.39
CA GLU A 259 2.59 -0.02 2.77
C GLU A 259 1.62 1.10 3.18
N PRO A 260 1.88 1.78 4.32
CA PRO A 260 1.00 2.82 4.82
C PRO A 260 1.02 4.03 3.89
N ARG A 261 -0.17 4.52 3.56
CA ARG A 261 -0.35 5.71 2.74
C ARG A 261 -0.65 6.91 3.63
N TYR A 262 0.05 8.01 3.40
CA TYR A 262 -0.08 9.23 4.20
C TYR A 262 0.07 10.48 3.34
N PHE A 263 -0.41 11.60 3.87
CA PHE A 263 -0.12 12.94 3.36
C PHE A 263 0.33 13.85 4.51
N LEU A 264 0.95 14.96 4.17
CA LEU A 264 1.33 16.01 5.10
C LEU A 264 0.39 17.20 4.95
N ALA A 265 0.05 17.88 6.04
CA ALA A 265 -0.68 19.13 6.00
C ALA A 265 0.03 20.18 6.87
N ILE A 266 0.44 21.28 6.27
CA ILE A 266 1.21 22.35 6.91
C ILE A 266 0.63 23.74 6.61
N GLY A 267 1.02 24.72 7.41
CA GLY A 267 0.54 26.09 7.27
C GLY A 267 -0.70 26.39 8.13
N ALA A 268 -1.65 27.14 7.60
CA ALA A 268 -2.86 27.57 8.30
C ALA A 268 -4.00 26.53 8.18
N THR A 269 -3.70 25.27 8.47
CA THR A 269 -4.69 24.19 8.65
C THR A 269 -5.21 24.18 10.08
N GLY A 270 -6.36 23.55 10.33
CA GLY A 270 -7.11 23.58 11.58
C GLY A 270 -6.28 23.32 12.85
N GLN A 271 -6.82 23.71 14.00
CA GLN A 271 -6.11 23.55 15.28
C GLN A 271 -6.02 22.09 15.68
N THR A 272 -4.79 21.65 15.82
CA THR A 272 -4.48 20.37 16.48
C THR A 272 -4.40 20.62 17.98
N THR A 273 -5.48 20.30 18.71
CA THR A 273 -5.55 20.50 20.16
C THR A 273 -4.90 19.40 20.98
N THR A 274 -4.46 18.32 20.36
CA THR A 274 -3.86 17.17 21.05
C THR A 274 -2.36 17.05 20.71
N LEU A 275 -1.55 16.78 21.73
CA LEU A 275 -0.10 16.56 21.61
C LEU A 275 0.26 15.44 20.60
N SER A 276 -0.65 14.49 20.37
CA SER A 276 -0.50 13.43 19.39
C SER A 276 -0.59 13.88 17.93
N GLN A 277 -1.01 15.11 17.66
CA GLN A 277 -1.14 15.69 16.32
C GLN A 277 -0.03 16.70 15.98
N LEU A 278 1.06 16.73 16.74
CA LEU A 278 2.28 17.45 16.37
C LEU A 278 2.92 16.89 15.10
N ASP A 279 2.61 15.66 14.79
CA ASP A 279 3.14 14.91 13.63
C ASP A 279 2.32 15.19 12.37
N ARG A 280 1.91 16.32 12.03
CA ARG A 280 1.23 16.79 10.80
C ARG A 280 1.20 15.80 9.59
N ARG A 281 1.34 14.53 9.87
CA ARG A 281 1.31 13.39 8.97
C ARG A 281 0.01 12.63 9.19
N PHE A 282 -0.85 12.60 8.18
CA PHE A 282 -2.19 12.04 8.26
C PHE A 282 -2.27 10.75 7.43
N PRO A 283 -2.69 9.62 8.02
CA PRO A 283 -2.93 8.41 7.25
C PRO A 283 -4.16 8.60 6.34
N PHE A 284 -4.17 7.93 5.20
CA PHE A 284 -5.32 7.99 4.30
C PHE A 284 -6.58 7.43 4.98
N GLY A 285 -6.47 6.27 5.61
CA GLY A 285 -7.59 5.61 6.27
C GLY A 285 -8.64 5.00 5.34
N ASP A 286 -8.50 5.26 4.03
CA ASP A 286 -9.40 4.80 2.98
C ASP A 286 -8.64 4.41 1.71
N ARG A 287 -9.29 3.63 0.83
CA ARG A 287 -8.73 3.26 -0.47
C ARG A 287 -8.50 4.48 -1.37
N VAL A 288 -9.43 5.41 -1.35
CA VAL A 288 -9.40 6.66 -2.12
C VAL A 288 -9.56 7.81 -1.15
N LEU A 289 -8.73 8.81 -1.29
CA LEU A 289 -8.81 10.06 -0.55
C LEU A 289 -8.72 11.19 -1.56
N ASP A 290 -9.64 12.13 -1.53
CA ASP A 290 -9.57 13.35 -2.34
C ASP A 290 -8.99 14.53 -1.54
N LEU A 291 -8.70 15.64 -2.22
CA LEU A 291 -8.12 16.81 -1.60
C LEU A 291 -9.07 17.46 -0.59
N ALA A 292 -10.38 17.40 -0.78
CA ALA A 292 -11.35 17.97 0.16
C ALA A 292 -11.39 17.14 1.45
N ASP A 293 -11.41 15.81 1.35
CA ASP A 293 -11.34 14.91 2.50
C ASP A 293 -10.00 15.07 3.24
N ALA A 294 -8.90 15.23 2.52
CA ALA A 294 -7.59 15.45 3.12
C ALA A 294 -7.53 16.80 3.88
N LEU A 295 -8.12 17.85 3.32
CA LEU A 295 -8.26 19.15 4.02
C LEU A 295 -9.14 19.00 5.27
N ALA A 296 -10.27 18.29 5.19
CA ALA A 296 -11.15 18.03 6.33
C ALA A 296 -10.43 17.23 7.43
N LYS A 297 -9.69 16.17 7.06
CA LYS A 297 -8.85 15.38 8.01
C LYS A 297 -7.78 16.25 8.69
N ALA A 298 -7.23 17.23 7.98
CA ALA A 298 -6.26 18.19 8.52
C ALA A 298 -6.91 19.28 9.40
N GLY A 299 -8.23 19.19 9.66
CA GLY A 299 -8.99 20.14 10.48
C GLY A 299 -9.51 21.36 9.72
N GLY A 300 -9.52 21.32 8.39
CA GLY A 300 -9.97 22.42 7.54
C GLY A 300 -9.00 23.61 7.50
N LEU A 301 -9.49 24.73 7.02
CA LEU A 301 -8.78 26.00 7.04
C LEU A 301 -9.05 26.77 8.36
N GLN A 302 -8.05 27.41 8.91
CA GLN A 302 -8.22 28.28 10.08
C GLN A 302 -8.79 29.63 9.64
N ASP A 303 -10.02 29.95 10.06
CA ASP A 303 -10.72 31.19 9.66
C ASP A 303 -9.97 32.44 10.00
N ASP A 304 -9.25 32.47 11.14
CA ASP A 304 -8.53 33.65 11.63
C ASP A 304 -7.22 33.95 10.89
N ARG A 305 -6.66 32.94 10.19
CA ARG A 305 -5.34 33.12 9.56
C ARG A 305 -5.13 32.43 8.22
N ALA A 306 -6.02 31.60 7.77
CA ALA A 306 -5.87 30.96 6.46
C ALA A 306 -6.19 31.89 5.30
N ASN A 307 -5.43 31.78 4.24
CA ASN A 307 -5.78 32.40 2.96
C ASN A 307 -6.45 31.35 2.07
N ALA A 308 -7.78 31.39 2.01
CA ALA A 308 -8.55 30.44 1.21
C ALA A 308 -8.26 30.51 -0.31
N ARG A 309 -7.64 31.61 -0.81
CA ARG A 309 -7.16 31.72 -2.20
C ARG A 309 -5.82 31.02 -2.43
N ALA A 310 -5.16 30.56 -1.38
CA ALA A 310 -3.79 30.07 -1.41
C ALA A 310 -3.67 28.71 -0.74
N VAL A 311 -4.41 27.75 -1.24
CA VAL A 311 -4.31 26.35 -0.88
C VAL A 311 -3.51 25.64 -1.98
N PHE A 312 -2.44 24.96 -1.58
CA PHE A 312 -1.48 24.35 -2.48
C PHE A 312 -1.32 22.87 -2.17
N LEU A 313 -1.23 22.06 -3.24
CA LEU A 313 -0.86 20.67 -3.18
C LEU A 313 0.51 20.49 -3.84
N TYR A 314 1.50 20.06 -3.08
CA TYR A 314 2.85 19.76 -3.54
C TYR A 314 2.96 18.27 -3.84
N ARG A 315 3.41 17.94 -5.03
CA ARG A 315 3.53 16.57 -5.53
C ARG A 315 4.66 16.46 -6.53
N TYR A 316 5.28 15.29 -6.61
CA TYR A 316 6.19 14.97 -7.70
C TYR A 316 5.42 14.28 -8.84
N GLU A 317 5.42 14.88 -10.01
CA GLU A 317 4.72 14.36 -11.20
C GLU A 317 5.68 13.75 -12.22
N THR A 318 5.18 12.80 -13.00
CA THR A 318 5.90 12.27 -14.17
C THR A 318 5.77 13.21 -15.37
N HIS A 319 6.73 13.17 -16.29
CA HIS A 319 6.66 13.91 -17.56
C HIS A 319 5.34 13.63 -18.29
N ALA A 320 4.92 12.36 -18.39
CA ALA A 320 3.68 11.96 -19.04
C ALA A 320 2.43 12.60 -18.40
N THR A 321 2.41 12.76 -17.08
CA THR A 321 1.31 13.45 -16.40
C THR A 321 1.29 14.93 -16.73
N LEU A 322 2.44 15.60 -16.73
CA LEU A 322 2.54 17.03 -17.05
C LEU A 322 2.20 17.31 -18.53
N GLU A 323 2.61 16.45 -19.44
CA GLU A 323 2.21 16.51 -20.86
C GLU A 323 0.69 16.36 -21.03
N ARG A 324 0.06 15.42 -20.31
CA ARG A 324 -1.42 15.31 -20.30
C ARG A 324 -2.10 16.58 -19.77
N LEU A 325 -1.45 17.28 -18.84
CA LEU A 325 -1.92 18.57 -18.33
C LEU A 325 -1.68 19.72 -19.34
N GLY A 326 -0.95 19.49 -20.43
CA GLY A 326 -0.64 20.48 -21.47
C GLY A 326 0.62 21.28 -21.19
N LEU A 327 1.47 20.84 -20.25
CA LEU A 327 2.73 21.48 -19.92
C LEU A 327 3.86 20.87 -20.73
N GLN A 328 4.70 21.70 -21.34
CA GLN A 328 5.93 21.26 -22.00
C GLN A 328 7.05 21.19 -20.95
N VAL A 329 7.52 19.99 -20.66
CA VAL A 329 8.58 19.75 -19.69
C VAL A 329 9.87 19.41 -20.44
N PRO A 330 10.98 20.15 -20.21
CA PRO A 330 12.25 19.81 -20.83
C PRO A 330 12.72 18.41 -20.41
N ALA A 331 13.15 17.60 -21.38
CA ALA A 331 13.64 16.22 -21.13
C ALA A 331 14.91 16.18 -20.25
N SER A 332 15.56 17.32 -20.01
CA SER A 332 16.73 17.46 -19.13
C SER A 332 16.38 17.42 -17.62
N LEU A 333 15.10 17.52 -17.26
CA LEU A 333 14.67 17.44 -15.88
C LEU A 333 14.62 15.98 -15.38
N SER A 334 14.68 15.84 -14.06
CA SER A 334 14.56 14.53 -13.41
C SER A 334 13.28 13.79 -13.83
N ALA A 335 13.26 12.46 -13.76
CA ALA A 335 12.09 11.65 -14.10
C ALA A 335 10.82 12.02 -13.30
N LYS A 336 10.99 12.68 -12.15
CA LYS A 336 9.92 13.23 -11.33
C LYS A 336 10.13 14.74 -11.17
N VAL A 337 9.16 15.52 -11.62
CA VAL A 337 9.19 17.00 -11.62
C VAL A 337 8.41 17.53 -10.42
N PRO A 338 9.01 18.36 -9.56
CA PRO A 338 8.28 19.04 -8.49
C PRO A 338 7.14 19.86 -9.08
N THR A 339 5.92 19.64 -8.61
CA THR A 339 4.72 20.31 -9.12
C THR A 339 3.89 20.83 -7.97
N ILE A 340 3.43 22.07 -8.10
CA ILE A 340 2.54 22.73 -7.16
C ILE A 340 1.20 22.94 -7.84
N TYR A 341 0.15 22.40 -7.26
CA TYR A 341 -1.21 22.65 -7.68
C TYR A 341 -1.84 23.71 -6.77
N ALA A 342 -2.42 24.75 -7.35
CA ALA A 342 -3.06 25.83 -6.62
C ALA A 342 -4.58 25.77 -6.80
N VAL A 343 -5.32 25.87 -5.70
CA VAL A 343 -6.78 25.96 -5.69
C VAL A 343 -7.24 27.19 -4.91
N ASP A 344 -8.30 27.84 -5.42
CA ASP A 344 -8.98 28.96 -4.78
C ASP A 344 -10.29 28.49 -4.17
N LEU A 345 -10.35 28.44 -2.84
CA LEU A 345 -11.54 28.03 -2.09
C LEU A 345 -12.48 29.20 -1.75
N THR A 346 -12.15 30.43 -2.18
CA THR A 346 -13.11 31.55 -2.12
C THR A 346 -14.14 31.47 -3.26
N ASP A 347 -13.79 30.73 -4.34
CA ASP A 347 -14.74 30.38 -5.37
C ASP A 347 -15.58 29.16 -4.93
N PRO A 348 -16.91 29.24 -4.93
CA PRO A 348 -17.76 28.09 -4.57
C PRO A 348 -17.46 26.81 -5.38
N SER A 349 -16.97 26.94 -6.61
CA SER A 349 -16.54 25.79 -7.44
C SER A 349 -15.29 25.11 -6.89
N GLY A 350 -14.47 25.79 -6.13
CA GLY A 350 -13.20 25.29 -5.61
C GLY A 350 -13.36 24.03 -4.77
N PHE A 351 -14.40 23.94 -3.95
CA PHE A 351 -14.69 22.72 -3.16
C PHE A 351 -15.06 21.53 -4.04
N PHE A 352 -15.86 21.76 -5.10
CA PHE A 352 -16.20 20.67 -6.05
C PHE A 352 -14.98 20.20 -6.83
N LEU A 353 -14.05 21.13 -7.11
CA LEU A 353 -12.78 20.77 -7.76
C LEU A 353 -11.91 19.92 -6.82
N CYS A 354 -11.83 20.25 -5.52
CA CYS A 354 -11.08 19.48 -4.54
C CYS A 354 -11.58 18.04 -4.41
N ASN A 355 -12.90 17.80 -4.48
CA ASN A 355 -13.49 16.45 -4.45
C ASN A 355 -13.12 15.60 -5.67
N ARG A 356 -12.57 16.20 -6.73
CA ARG A 356 -12.16 15.50 -7.95
C ARG A 356 -10.65 15.26 -8.03
N VAL A 357 -9.88 15.88 -7.15
CA VAL A 357 -8.42 15.72 -7.11
C VAL A 357 -8.06 14.59 -6.17
N ALA A 358 -7.67 13.45 -6.72
CA ALA A 358 -7.21 12.29 -5.93
C ALA A 358 -5.86 12.57 -5.27
N MET A 359 -5.77 12.32 -3.97
CA MET A 359 -4.53 12.38 -3.19
C MET A 359 -3.65 11.16 -3.49
N ARG A 360 -2.32 11.39 -3.44
CA ARG A 360 -1.32 10.33 -3.58
C ARG A 360 -0.45 10.22 -2.33
N ASN A 361 0.14 9.06 -2.14
CA ASN A 361 1.07 8.84 -1.03
C ASN A 361 2.23 9.82 -1.06
N GLY A 362 2.48 10.50 0.07
CA GLY A 362 3.55 11.48 0.19
C GLY A 362 3.19 12.90 -0.25
N ASP A 363 1.96 13.17 -0.66
CA ASP A 363 1.49 14.52 -0.97
C ASP A 363 1.62 15.47 0.23
N THR A 364 1.87 16.74 -0.05
CA THR A 364 1.89 17.78 0.97
C THR A 364 0.90 18.89 0.65
N ILE A 365 -0.06 19.10 1.54
CA ILE A 365 -0.98 20.22 1.48
C ILE A 365 -0.35 21.38 2.25
N TYR A 366 -0.31 22.55 1.62
CA TYR A 366 0.11 23.77 2.26
C TYR A 366 -0.96 24.84 2.14
N VAL A 367 -1.41 25.35 3.29
CA VAL A 367 -2.35 26.49 3.35
C VAL A 367 -1.57 27.73 3.77
N ALA A 368 -1.50 28.74 2.90
CA ALA A 368 -0.78 29.96 3.20
C ALA A 368 -1.54 30.82 4.23
N ASN A 369 -0.79 31.63 4.98
CA ASN A 369 -1.39 32.60 5.88
C ASN A 369 -1.99 33.78 5.10
N ALA A 370 -3.09 34.32 5.60
CA ALA A 370 -3.68 35.56 5.09
C ALA A 370 -2.78 36.76 5.39
N PRO A 371 -2.74 37.77 4.53
CA PRO A 371 -1.98 39.02 4.79
C PRO A 371 -2.39 39.70 6.08
N SER A 372 -3.67 39.64 6.47
CA SER A 372 -4.21 40.16 7.73
C SER A 372 -3.56 39.59 8.98
N THR A 373 -3.09 38.34 8.93
CA THR A 373 -2.39 37.67 10.05
C THR A 373 -1.10 38.38 10.43
N ASN A 374 -0.41 39.01 9.46
CA ASN A 374 0.78 39.80 9.73
C ASN A 374 0.44 41.07 10.49
N LEU A 375 -0.69 41.72 10.13
CA LEU A 375 -1.18 42.91 10.85
C LEU A 375 -1.58 42.52 12.29
N GLN A 376 -2.26 41.42 12.49
CA GLN A 376 -2.64 40.90 13.81
C GLN A 376 -1.42 40.63 14.69
N LYS A 377 -0.37 40.02 14.13
CA LYS A 377 0.90 39.78 14.85
C LYS A 377 1.54 41.10 15.29
N ILE A 378 1.51 42.12 14.44
CA ILE A 378 2.01 43.47 14.77
C ILE A 378 1.16 44.08 15.88
N LEU A 379 -0.17 44.05 15.74
CA LEU A 379 -1.08 44.59 16.76
C LEU A 379 -0.89 43.91 18.12
N ASN A 380 -0.78 42.56 18.13
CA ASN A 380 -0.54 41.80 19.37
C ASN A 380 0.80 42.11 20.03
N LEU A 381 1.80 42.56 19.26
CA LEU A 381 3.09 43.01 19.80
C LEU A 381 2.95 44.36 20.54
N PHE A 382 2.00 45.20 20.11
CA PHE A 382 1.78 46.53 20.70
C PHE A 382 0.67 46.56 21.78
N LEU A 383 -0.25 45.58 21.80
CA LEU A 383 -1.33 45.52 22.79
C LEU A 383 -0.85 45.55 24.24
N PRO A 384 0.22 44.84 24.68
CA PRO A 384 0.70 44.91 26.05
C PRO A 384 1.15 46.29 26.47
N PHE A 385 1.65 47.12 25.53
CA PHE A 385 2.09 48.47 25.82
C PHE A 385 0.91 49.45 26.03
N THR A 386 -0.24 49.20 25.38
CA THR A 386 -1.44 50.06 25.56
C THR A 386 -2.16 49.77 26.88
N GLU A 387 -2.15 48.52 27.33
CA GLU A 387 -2.70 48.15 28.65
C GLU A 387 -1.82 48.69 29.79
N SER A 388 -0.50 48.60 29.66
CA SER A 388 0.42 49.21 30.63
C SER A 388 0.30 50.73 30.74
N ALA A 389 0.05 51.41 29.62
CA ALA A 389 -0.17 52.88 29.61
C ALA A 389 -1.47 53.29 30.29
N ASN A 390 -2.52 52.47 30.20
CA ASN A 390 -3.79 52.72 30.89
C ASN A 390 -3.67 52.41 32.41
N PHE A 391 -2.89 51.42 32.81
CA PHE A 391 -2.66 51.11 34.22
C PHE A 391 -1.92 52.25 34.95
N VAL A 392 -0.93 52.89 34.30
CA VAL A 392 -0.21 54.04 34.85
C VAL A 392 -1.14 55.25 35.00
N ARG A 393 -2.14 55.40 34.13
CA ARG A 393 -3.08 56.52 34.19
C ARG A 393 -4.14 56.40 35.31
N THR A 394 -4.48 55.19 35.73
CA THR A 394 -5.43 54.90 36.81
C THR A 394 -4.80 54.87 38.19
N THR A 395 -3.46 54.83 38.33
CA THR A 395 -2.76 54.76 39.61
C THR A 395 -2.29 56.12 40.13
N PHE A 396 -2.47 57.18 39.35
CA PHE A 396 -2.07 58.57 39.69
C PHE A 396 -3.25 59.56 39.72
N HIS A 397 -4.44 59.11 40.18
CA HIS A 397 -5.54 59.98 40.57
C HIS A 397 -5.98 59.71 42.00
#